data_1055cce7306cda7f380cc049fb646a9a
#
_entry.id   1055cce7306cda7f380cc049fb646a9a
#
_cell.length_a   1.000
_cell.length_b   1.000
_cell.length_c   1.000
_cell.angle_alpha   90.00
_cell.angle_beta   90.00
_cell.angle_gamma   90.00
#
_symmetry.space_group_name_H-M   'P 1'
#
loop_
_entity.id
_entity.type
_entity.pdbx_description
1 polymer ?
#
loop_
_entity_poly.entity_id
_entity_poly.type
_entity_poly.pdbx_seq_one_letter_code
_entity_poly.pdbx_strand_id
1 'polypeptide(L)'
;MVEDHVDLLIVAGEASGDEHASFLVKELKTRFPELKIAALGGRELEKNGVHLLFNLAQHAVVGFFEVLKNYGFFRRLLIQTKEWIRTYQPKAVLLVDYPGFNLRLAEALKREGISSKGGGQVRMLQYISPQLWAWKPKRRFQMEKIV
;
A
#
# COMPACT_ATOMS: atom_id res chain seq x y z
N MET A 1 19.96 -2.54 17.93
CA MET A 1 18.57 -2.94 18.16
C MET A 1 17.71 -2.33 17.07
N VAL A 2 17.03 -3.16 16.33
CA VAL A 2 16.16 -2.69 15.26
C VAL A 2 14.91 -2.09 15.90
N GLU A 3 14.63 -0.85 15.63
CA GLU A 3 13.35 -0.28 15.99
C GLU A 3 12.26 -0.89 15.13
N ASP A 4 11.45 -1.69 15.74
CA ASP A 4 10.40 -2.45 15.03
C ASP A 4 9.10 -1.68 14.89
N HIS A 5 9.12 -0.36 15.14
CA HIS A 5 7.93 0.47 15.06
C HIS A 5 7.87 1.23 13.74
N VAL A 6 6.76 1.06 13.03
CA VAL A 6 6.41 1.83 11.83
C VAL A 6 4.99 2.38 12.02
N ASP A 7 4.82 3.67 11.81
CA ASP A 7 3.53 4.32 11.96
C ASP A 7 2.63 4.12 10.74
N LEU A 8 3.21 4.22 9.54
CA LEU A 8 2.47 4.20 8.28
C LEU A 8 3.18 3.31 7.25
N LEU A 9 2.43 2.41 6.65
CA LEU A 9 2.86 1.69 5.45
C LEU A 9 2.12 2.29 4.25
N ILE A 10 2.88 2.67 3.21
CA ILE A 10 2.32 3.15 1.94
C ILE A 10 2.48 2.06 0.88
N VAL A 11 1.44 1.82 0.10
CA VAL A 11 1.49 0.90 -1.04
C VAL A 11 1.13 1.66 -2.31
N ALA A 12 2.15 1.95 -3.11
CA ALA A 12 2.05 2.68 -4.38
C ALA A 12 2.68 1.84 -5.49
N GLY A 13 1.86 1.24 -6.33
CA GLY A 13 2.31 0.27 -7.34
C GLY A 13 2.76 0.85 -8.66
N GLU A 14 2.54 2.15 -8.88
CA GLU A 14 2.84 2.83 -10.15
C GLU A 14 3.68 4.08 -9.89
N ALA A 15 4.43 4.50 -10.93
CA ALA A 15 5.28 5.69 -10.84
C ALA A 15 4.50 6.95 -10.46
N SER A 16 3.29 7.13 -11.00
CA SER A 16 2.41 8.25 -10.64
C SER A 16 1.98 8.20 -9.18
N GLY A 17 1.64 7.02 -8.68
CA GLY A 17 1.28 6.83 -7.27
C GLY A 17 2.45 7.12 -6.33
N ASP A 18 3.64 6.69 -6.70
CA ASP A 18 4.88 6.97 -5.97
C ASP A 18 5.14 8.48 -5.87
N GLU A 19 5.00 9.20 -6.98
CA GLU A 19 5.17 10.65 -7.03
C GLU A 19 4.13 11.36 -6.14
N HIS A 20 2.85 11.04 -6.30
CA HIS A 20 1.79 11.66 -5.48
C HIS A 20 1.97 11.35 -4.00
N ALA A 21 2.30 10.11 -3.66
CA ALA A 21 2.56 9.73 -2.27
C ALA A 21 3.77 10.47 -1.70
N SER A 22 4.79 10.75 -2.51
CA SER A 22 5.97 11.49 -2.08
C SER A 22 5.65 12.92 -1.65
N PHE A 23 4.73 13.59 -2.35
CA PHE A 23 4.26 14.92 -1.96
C PHE A 23 3.52 14.88 -0.62
N LEU A 24 2.68 13.89 -0.41
CA LEU A 24 2.00 13.69 0.86
C LEU A 24 3.01 13.44 2.00
N VAL A 25 4.02 12.63 1.77
CA VAL A 25 5.07 12.33 2.75
C VAL A 25 5.83 13.59 3.15
N LYS A 26 6.16 14.46 2.20
CA LYS A 26 6.79 15.76 2.50
C LYS A 26 5.98 16.56 3.51
N GLU A 27 4.68 16.69 3.26
CA GLU A 27 3.77 17.41 4.16
C GLU A 27 3.65 16.73 5.52
N LEU A 28 3.52 15.42 5.54
CA LEU A 28 3.45 14.66 6.79
C LEU A 28 4.70 14.84 7.64
N LYS A 29 5.87 14.77 7.04
CA LYS A 29 7.15 14.93 7.77
C LYS A 29 7.39 16.34 8.24
N THR A 30 6.87 17.35 7.54
CA THR A 30 6.92 18.73 7.99
C THR A 30 6.11 18.92 9.27
N ARG A 31 4.94 18.27 9.36
CA ARG A 31 4.04 18.37 10.52
C ARG A 31 4.41 17.39 11.63
N PHE A 32 4.89 16.22 11.26
CA PHE A 32 5.22 15.12 12.17
C PHE A 32 6.61 14.56 11.85
N PRO A 33 7.70 15.27 12.23
CA PRO A 33 9.07 14.87 11.88
C PRO A 33 9.47 13.48 12.37
N GLU A 34 8.84 13.01 13.45
CA GLU A 34 9.13 11.71 14.06
C GLU A 34 8.38 10.53 13.40
N LEU A 35 7.52 10.83 12.41
CA LEU A 35 6.70 9.81 11.77
C LEU A 35 7.56 8.81 10.99
N LYS A 36 7.44 7.54 11.33
CA LYS A 36 8.16 6.45 10.68
C LYS A 36 7.31 5.83 9.60
N ILE A 37 7.79 5.93 8.36
CA ILE A 37 7.07 5.50 7.17
C ILE A 37 7.89 4.45 6.43
N ALA A 38 7.26 3.31 6.13
CA ALA A 38 7.76 2.30 5.21
C ALA A 38 6.86 2.25 3.97
N ALA A 39 7.35 1.72 2.87
CA ALA A 39 6.55 1.64 1.65
C ALA A 39 6.91 0.44 0.77
N LEU A 40 5.91 -0.03 0.08
CA LEU A 40 6.04 -0.63 -1.24
C LEU A 40 5.78 0.51 -2.22
N GLY A 41 6.81 0.98 -2.90
CA GLY A 41 6.70 2.18 -3.72
C GLY A 41 7.89 2.33 -4.65
N GLY A 42 8.36 3.54 -4.84
CA GLY A 42 9.43 3.83 -5.76
C GLY A 42 10.42 4.87 -5.24
N ARG A 43 11.22 5.39 -6.17
CA ARG A 43 12.32 6.31 -5.89
C ARG A 43 11.89 7.61 -5.23
N GLU A 44 10.73 8.14 -5.60
CA GLU A 44 10.28 9.43 -5.07
C GLU A 44 9.97 9.32 -3.57
N LEU A 45 9.37 8.23 -3.14
CA LEU A 45 9.18 7.95 -1.72
C LEU A 45 10.53 7.76 -1.01
N GLU A 46 11.44 7.00 -1.59
CA GLU A 46 12.76 6.77 -1.01
C GLU A 46 13.55 8.07 -0.81
N LYS A 47 13.52 8.97 -1.80
CA LYS A 47 14.16 10.30 -1.72
C LYS A 47 13.63 11.15 -0.56
N ASN A 48 12.41 10.92 -0.12
CA ASN A 48 11.77 11.63 0.97
C ASN A 48 11.93 10.93 2.33
N GLY A 49 12.88 10.02 2.44
CA GLY A 49 13.23 9.36 3.71
C GLY A 49 12.30 8.23 4.11
N VAL A 50 11.53 7.70 3.16
CA VAL A 50 10.70 6.51 3.39
C VAL A 50 11.54 5.26 3.23
N HIS A 51 11.40 4.31 4.15
CA HIS A 51 12.06 3.02 4.04
C HIS A 51 11.32 2.12 3.06
N LEU A 52 11.93 1.86 1.89
CA LEU A 52 11.34 0.94 0.92
C LEU A 52 11.52 -0.51 1.35
N LEU A 53 10.41 -1.20 1.54
CA LEU A 53 10.38 -2.65 1.71
C LEU A 53 10.57 -3.35 0.37
N PHE A 54 10.04 -2.75 -0.69
CA PHE A 54 10.15 -3.25 -2.05
C PHE A 54 9.88 -2.13 -3.06
N ASN A 55 10.63 -2.11 -4.18
CA ASN A 55 10.41 -1.13 -5.25
C ASN A 55 9.34 -1.62 -6.23
N LEU A 56 8.09 -1.52 -5.80
CA LEU A 56 6.94 -1.98 -6.58
C LEU A 56 6.70 -1.14 -7.83
N ALA A 57 6.95 0.18 -7.76
CA ALA A 57 6.75 1.09 -8.87
C ALA A 57 7.66 0.77 -10.07
N GLN A 58 8.88 0.32 -9.83
CA GLN A 58 9.79 -0.11 -10.89
C GLN A 58 9.27 -1.35 -11.64
N HIS A 59 8.64 -2.27 -10.93
CA HIS A 59 8.10 -3.49 -11.54
C HIS A 59 6.84 -3.24 -12.36
N ALA A 60 6.08 -2.19 -12.08
CA ALA A 60 4.89 -1.82 -12.85
C ALA A 60 5.21 -1.27 -14.26
N VAL A 61 6.43 -0.82 -14.49
CA VAL A 61 6.89 -0.31 -15.80
C VAL A 61 7.11 -1.43 -16.82
N VAL A 62 7.28 -2.65 -16.35
CA VAL A 62 7.52 -3.80 -17.21
C VAL A 62 6.18 -4.36 -17.69
N GLY A 63 5.80 -4.04 -18.88
CA GLY A 63 4.51 -4.19 -19.58
C GLY A 63 3.60 -5.37 -19.23
N PHE A 64 2.38 -5.27 -19.72
CA PHE A 64 1.24 -6.16 -19.47
C PHE A 64 1.56 -7.68 -19.55
N PHE A 65 2.43 -8.10 -20.47
CA PHE A 65 2.79 -9.52 -20.62
C PHE A 65 3.62 -10.06 -19.45
N GLU A 66 4.40 -9.22 -18.79
CA GLU A 66 5.20 -9.64 -17.64
C GLU A 66 4.38 -9.72 -16.36
N VAL A 67 3.30 -8.95 -16.26
CA VAL A 67 2.34 -9.07 -15.15
C VAL A 67 1.71 -10.46 -15.13
N LEU A 68 1.35 -11.00 -16.30
CA LEU A 68 0.80 -12.36 -16.40
C LEU A 68 1.84 -13.44 -16.07
N LYS A 69 3.09 -13.25 -16.47
CA LYS A 69 4.20 -14.15 -16.11
C LYS A 69 4.58 -14.06 -14.65
N ASN A 70 4.31 -12.92 -14.01
CA ASN A 70 4.69 -12.63 -12.63
C ASN A 70 3.55 -12.78 -11.62
N TYR A 71 2.47 -13.47 -11.99
CA TYR A 71 1.35 -13.72 -11.07
C TYR A 71 1.81 -14.36 -9.75
N GLY A 72 2.70 -15.35 -9.82
CA GLY A 72 3.28 -15.98 -8.64
C GLY A 72 4.11 -15.01 -7.79
N PHE A 73 4.82 -14.08 -8.42
CA PHE A 73 5.57 -13.03 -7.75
C PHE A 73 4.65 -12.08 -6.97
N PHE A 74 3.59 -11.57 -7.62
CA PHE A 74 2.62 -10.70 -6.96
C PHE A 74 1.90 -11.39 -5.81
N ARG A 75 1.60 -12.66 -5.96
CA ARG A 75 0.99 -13.46 -4.89
C ARG A 75 1.93 -13.58 -3.69
N ARG A 76 3.22 -13.86 -3.93
CA ARG A 76 4.21 -13.92 -2.86
C ARG A 76 4.38 -12.56 -2.17
N LEU A 77 4.44 -11.49 -2.96
CA LEU A 77 4.55 -10.13 -2.43
C LEU A 77 3.33 -9.78 -1.56
N LEU A 78 2.14 -10.17 -1.99
CA LEU A 78 0.91 -9.98 -1.22
C LEU A 78 0.98 -10.69 0.14
N ILE A 79 1.42 -11.95 0.14
CA ILE A 79 1.58 -12.75 1.35
C ILE A 79 2.64 -12.14 2.27
N GLN A 80 3.78 -11.77 1.73
CA GLN A 80 4.86 -11.16 2.51
C GLN A 80 4.45 -9.82 3.10
N THR A 81 3.75 -8.99 2.34
CA THR A 81 3.24 -7.70 2.80
C THR A 81 2.23 -7.88 3.92
N LYS A 82 1.31 -8.82 3.77
CA LYS A 82 0.32 -9.15 4.80
C LYS A 82 1.00 -9.63 6.09
N GLU A 83 1.98 -10.50 6.00
CA GLU A 83 2.72 -10.99 7.16
C GLU A 83 3.54 -9.89 7.83
N TRP A 84 4.12 -8.99 7.05
CA TRP A 84 4.81 -7.82 7.57
C TRP A 84 3.85 -6.93 8.37
N ILE A 85 2.67 -6.66 7.84
CA ILE A 85 1.64 -5.85 8.52
C ILE A 85 1.19 -6.54 9.81
N ARG A 86 1.01 -7.85 9.78
CA ARG A 86 0.66 -8.63 10.97
C ARG A 86 1.71 -8.50 12.06
N THR A 87 2.98 -8.57 11.68
CA THR A 87 4.10 -8.54 12.61
C THR A 87 4.31 -7.14 13.21
N TYR A 88 4.35 -6.12 12.35
CA TYR A 88 4.72 -4.77 12.78
C TYR A 88 3.54 -3.89 13.20
N GLN A 89 2.33 -4.27 12.84
CA GLN A 89 1.10 -3.57 13.25
C GLN A 89 1.19 -2.04 13.09
N PRO A 90 1.44 -1.52 11.86
CA PRO A 90 1.44 -0.08 11.64
C PRO A 90 0.07 0.50 12.02
N LYS A 91 0.03 1.77 12.41
CA LYS A 91 -1.23 2.43 12.76
C LYS A 91 -2.17 2.50 11.58
N ALA A 92 -1.60 2.68 10.37
CA ALA A 92 -2.37 2.73 9.13
C ALA A 92 -1.60 2.17 7.95
N VAL A 93 -2.34 1.67 6.97
CA VAL A 93 -1.85 1.32 5.64
C VAL A 93 -2.53 2.25 4.64
N LEU A 94 -1.73 3.02 3.90
CA LEU A 94 -2.19 3.95 2.89
C LEU A 94 -2.08 3.31 1.51
N LEU A 95 -3.20 3.06 0.89
CA LEU A 95 -3.29 2.51 -0.45
C LEU A 95 -3.38 3.63 -1.46
N VAL A 96 -2.46 3.65 -2.43
CA VAL A 96 -2.41 4.68 -3.46
C VAL A 96 -2.73 4.05 -4.81
N ASP A 97 -3.92 4.31 -5.33
CA ASP A 97 -4.40 3.75 -6.60
C ASP A 97 -4.14 2.22 -6.68
N TYR A 98 -3.67 1.70 -7.81
CA TYR A 98 -3.25 0.31 -8.02
C TYR A 98 -4.23 -0.74 -7.50
N PRO A 99 -5.48 -0.75 -8.02
CA PRO A 99 -6.58 -1.50 -7.39
C PRO A 99 -6.39 -3.02 -7.41
N GLY A 100 -5.69 -3.56 -8.40
CA GLY A 100 -5.48 -5.00 -8.50
C GLY A 100 -4.80 -5.61 -7.29
N PHE A 101 -3.71 -5.00 -6.82
CA PHE A 101 -2.98 -5.43 -5.64
C PHE A 101 -3.62 -4.90 -4.35
N ASN A 102 -3.92 -3.60 -4.32
CA ASN A 102 -4.35 -2.91 -3.11
C ASN A 102 -5.69 -3.42 -2.57
N LEU A 103 -6.66 -3.69 -3.44
CA LEU A 103 -7.95 -4.24 -3.01
C LEU A 103 -7.80 -5.66 -2.47
N ARG A 104 -6.96 -6.48 -3.08
CA ARG A 104 -6.68 -7.84 -2.59
C ARG A 104 -5.98 -7.82 -1.24
N LEU A 105 -5.06 -6.90 -1.04
CA LEU A 105 -4.39 -6.73 0.24
C LEU A 105 -5.39 -6.32 1.33
N ALA A 106 -6.20 -5.30 1.06
CA ALA A 106 -7.21 -4.83 2.01
C ALA A 106 -8.22 -5.92 2.37
N GLU A 107 -8.66 -6.69 1.39
CA GLU A 107 -9.58 -7.81 1.59
C GLU A 107 -8.96 -8.92 2.44
N ALA A 108 -7.71 -9.27 2.18
CA ALA A 108 -6.99 -10.28 2.96
C ALA A 108 -6.80 -9.84 4.41
N LEU A 109 -6.44 -8.57 4.63
CA LEU A 109 -6.27 -8.01 5.97
C LEU A 109 -7.59 -7.98 6.75
N LYS A 110 -8.70 -7.69 6.09
CA LYS A 110 -10.02 -7.75 6.68
C LYS A 110 -10.38 -9.19 7.06
N ARG A 111 -10.25 -10.12 6.13
CA ARG A 111 -10.61 -11.53 6.32
C ARG A 111 -9.87 -12.18 7.48
N GLU A 112 -8.60 -11.79 7.68
CA GLU A 112 -7.76 -12.33 8.76
C GLU A 112 -7.85 -11.51 10.05
N GLY A 113 -8.75 -10.53 10.13
CA GLY A 113 -8.96 -9.75 11.35
C GLY A 113 -7.84 -8.79 11.71
N ILE A 114 -6.98 -8.43 10.75
CA ILE A 114 -5.84 -7.54 10.96
C ILE A 114 -6.27 -6.07 10.83
N SER A 115 -7.02 -5.76 9.78
CA SER A 115 -7.52 -4.39 9.59
C SER A 115 -8.71 -4.09 10.50
N SER A 116 -8.93 -2.79 10.73
CA SER A 116 -10.05 -2.32 11.55
C SER A 116 -11.41 -2.75 11.01
N LYS A 117 -11.55 -2.87 9.70
CA LYS A 117 -12.77 -3.39 9.05
C LYS A 117 -13.00 -4.89 9.32
N GLY A 118 -11.99 -5.60 9.75
CA GLY A 118 -12.07 -7.01 10.16
C GLY A 118 -12.02 -7.19 11.68
N GLY A 119 -12.05 -6.12 12.45
CA GLY A 119 -11.99 -6.14 13.91
C GLY A 119 -10.59 -5.96 14.50
N GLY A 120 -9.58 -5.73 13.67
CA GLY A 120 -8.20 -5.49 14.11
C GLY A 120 -7.89 -4.02 14.40
N GLN A 121 -6.61 -3.71 14.51
CA GLN A 121 -6.12 -2.38 14.90
C GLN A 121 -5.60 -1.55 13.72
N VAL A 122 -5.24 -2.15 12.60
CA VAL A 122 -4.64 -1.46 11.46
C VAL A 122 -5.71 -0.76 10.64
N ARG A 123 -5.61 0.55 10.53
CA ARG A 123 -6.53 1.34 9.71
C ARG A 123 -6.13 1.27 8.24
N MET A 124 -7.11 1.07 7.36
CA MET A 124 -6.91 1.11 5.91
C MET A 124 -7.36 2.47 5.40
N LEU A 125 -6.47 3.14 4.66
CA LEU A 125 -6.73 4.46 4.07
C LEU A 125 -6.55 4.37 2.56
N GLN A 126 -7.39 5.05 1.81
CA GLN A 126 -7.26 5.18 0.36
C GLN A 126 -6.87 6.61 0.01
N TYR A 127 -5.74 6.78 -0.67
CA TYR A 127 -5.29 8.04 -1.23
C TYR A 127 -5.31 7.93 -2.76
N ILE A 128 -5.99 8.83 -3.41
CA ILE A 128 -6.30 8.76 -4.85
C ILE A 128 -7.10 7.50 -5.17
N SER A 129 -8.41 7.65 -5.18
CA SER A 129 -9.32 6.56 -5.50
C SER A 129 -9.11 6.09 -6.93
N PRO A 130 -9.02 4.78 -7.17
CA PRO A 130 -8.99 4.26 -8.52
C PRO A 130 -10.26 4.64 -9.29
N GLN A 131 -10.14 4.73 -10.62
CA GLN A 131 -11.26 5.08 -11.51
C GLN A 131 -12.26 3.93 -11.63
N LEU A 132 -12.98 3.64 -10.55
CA LEU A 132 -13.89 2.51 -10.47
C LEU A 132 -15.14 2.67 -11.32
N TRP A 133 -15.55 3.92 -11.54
CA TRP A 133 -16.75 4.25 -12.32
C TRP A 133 -16.62 3.85 -13.80
N ALA A 134 -15.41 3.89 -14.35
CA ALA A 134 -15.17 3.61 -15.77
C ALA A 134 -15.14 2.10 -16.10
N TRP A 135 -14.69 1.28 -15.16
CA TRP A 135 -14.35 -0.11 -15.44
C TRP A 135 -15.16 -1.13 -14.64
N LYS A 136 -15.40 -0.86 -13.36
CA LYS A 136 -16.12 -1.77 -12.48
C LYS A 136 -16.88 -1.00 -11.39
N PRO A 137 -18.08 -0.46 -11.69
CA PRO A 137 -18.85 0.35 -10.72
C PRO A 137 -19.12 -0.34 -9.39
N LYS A 138 -19.25 -1.66 -9.39
CA LYS A 138 -19.49 -2.43 -8.15
C LYS A 138 -18.31 -2.42 -7.19
N ARG A 139 -17.09 -2.12 -7.64
CA ARG A 139 -15.91 -2.09 -6.79
C ARG A 139 -15.96 -0.99 -5.73
N ARG A 140 -16.66 0.11 -5.96
CA ARG A 140 -16.80 1.17 -4.95
C ARG A 140 -17.45 0.65 -3.69
N PHE A 141 -18.48 -0.16 -3.80
CA PHE A 141 -19.16 -0.77 -2.66
C PHE A 141 -18.29 -1.81 -1.96
N GLN A 142 -17.49 -2.51 -2.72
CA GLN A 142 -16.51 -3.44 -2.19
C GLN A 142 -15.42 -2.69 -1.40
N MET A 143 -14.90 -1.58 -1.95
CA MET A 143 -13.91 -0.75 -1.27
C MET A 143 -14.40 -0.24 0.08
N GLU A 144 -15.61 0.28 0.14
CA GLU A 144 -16.19 0.79 1.37
C GLU A 144 -16.19 -0.24 2.50
N LYS A 145 -16.29 -1.50 2.14
CA LYS A 145 -16.32 -2.61 3.12
C LYS A 145 -14.95 -3.05 3.58
N ILE A 146 -13.87 -2.74 2.86
CA ILE A 146 -12.53 -3.27 3.12
C ILE A 146 -11.49 -2.20 3.43
N VAL A 147 -11.75 -0.95 3.09
CA VAL A 147 -10.85 0.18 3.33
C VAL A 147 -11.41 1.12 4.39
#